data_82768168284b932bff140cd29736528c
#
_entry.id   82768168284b932bff140cd29736528c
#
_cell.length_a   1.000
_cell.length_b   1.000
_cell.length_c   1.000
_cell.angle_alpha   90.00
_cell.angle_beta   90.00
_cell.angle_gamma   90.00
#
_symmetry.space_group_name_H-M   'P 1'
#
loop_
_entity.id
_entity.type
_entity.pdbx_description
1 polymer ?
#
loop_
_entity_poly.entity_id
_entity_poly.type
_entity_poly.pdbx_seq_one_letter_code
_entity_poly.pdbx_strand_id
1 'polypeptide(L)'
;ALALAGLKAYVAKNNIQGQNLVAVTSGANMNFHRLRHVSERSELGEGNEGIFAVTIPEEKGSFLKFINVLGSRNITEFNYRYGNDKNAHIFVGLQTAGAQDLAVISKQLADAGLPNVDLTNDEIAKIHIRYMVGGRTEKVSSERLVSFEFPERPGALSRFLNHMRAEWNITLFHYRNHGADYGRILVGIDVPESDNETFTDFLESLGYVYKEETDNPAYKLFLA
;
A
#
# COMPACT_ATOMS: atom_id res chain seq x y z
N ALA A 1 -25.56 11.10 -5.71
CA ALA A 1 -24.65 11.03 -6.87
C ALA A 1 -25.40 10.80 -8.19
N LEU A 2 -26.30 9.80 -8.31
CA LEU A 2 -26.97 9.46 -9.57
C LEU A 2 -27.78 10.63 -10.16
N ALA A 3 -28.55 11.33 -9.34
CA ALA A 3 -29.36 12.48 -9.78
C ALA A 3 -28.49 13.61 -10.34
N LEU A 4 -27.35 13.92 -9.71
CA LEU A 4 -26.41 14.94 -10.19
C LEU A 4 -25.69 14.49 -11.47
N ALA A 5 -25.29 13.22 -11.55
CA ALA A 5 -24.68 12.66 -12.77
C ALA A 5 -25.68 12.68 -13.94
N GLY A 6 -26.93 12.33 -13.71
CA GLY A 6 -28.01 12.41 -14.67
C GLY A 6 -28.27 13.85 -15.13
N LEU A 7 -28.30 14.80 -14.20
CA LEU A 7 -28.45 16.22 -14.51
C LEU A 7 -27.29 16.74 -15.38
N LYS A 8 -26.05 16.40 -15.03
CA LYS A 8 -24.86 16.77 -15.82
C LYS A 8 -24.94 16.22 -17.25
N ALA A 9 -25.31 14.95 -17.40
CA ALA A 9 -25.48 14.32 -18.71
C ALA A 9 -26.61 14.97 -19.53
N TYR A 10 -27.73 15.31 -18.88
CA TYR A 10 -28.85 15.98 -19.50
C TYR A 10 -28.48 17.38 -20.00
N VAL A 11 -27.76 18.16 -19.18
CA VAL A 11 -27.26 19.50 -19.56
C VAL A 11 -26.35 19.42 -20.79
N ALA A 12 -25.40 18.51 -20.78
CA ALA A 12 -24.47 18.32 -21.88
C ALA A 12 -25.17 17.87 -23.17
N LYS A 13 -26.11 16.90 -23.08
CA LYS A 13 -26.85 16.36 -24.23
C LYS A 13 -27.75 17.40 -24.89
N ASN A 14 -28.33 18.31 -24.10
CA ASN A 14 -29.32 19.27 -24.58
C ASN A 14 -28.74 20.70 -24.72
N ASN A 15 -27.42 20.90 -24.52
CA ASN A 15 -26.75 22.21 -24.59
C ASN A 15 -27.45 23.31 -23.75
N ILE A 16 -27.90 22.93 -22.53
CA ILE A 16 -28.64 23.84 -21.66
C ILE A 16 -27.69 24.88 -21.07
N GLN A 17 -28.06 26.18 -21.22
CA GLN A 17 -27.31 27.30 -20.65
C GLN A 17 -28.26 28.27 -19.97
N GLY A 18 -27.79 28.93 -18.91
CA GLY A 18 -28.51 30.01 -18.22
C GLY A 18 -29.82 29.60 -17.57
N GLN A 19 -30.07 28.32 -17.33
CA GLN A 19 -31.28 27.79 -16.66
C GLN A 19 -31.00 27.37 -15.24
N ASN A 20 -32.00 27.54 -14.36
CA ASN A 20 -31.99 26.98 -13.03
C ASN A 20 -32.52 25.56 -13.10
N LEU A 21 -31.69 24.57 -12.71
CA LEU A 21 -32.04 23.18 -12.73
C LEU A 21 -32.08 22.65 -11.30
N VAL A 22 -33.07 21.81 -11.01
CA VAL A 22 -33.24 21.18 -9.70
C VAL A 22 -33.15 19.68 -9.83
N ALA A 23 -32.30 19.06 -9.01
CA ALA A 23 -32.21 17.60 -8.90
C ALA A 23 -32.55 17.15 -7.48
N VAL A 24 -33.47 16.21 -7.36
CA VAL A 24 -33.78 15.58 -6.06
C VAL A 24 -32.78 14.46 -5.83
N THR A 25 -31.89 14.66 -4.85
CA THR A 25 -30.93 13.63 -4.44
C THR A 25 -31.61 12.64 -3.50
N SER A 26 -32.14 11.56 -4.05
CA SER A 26 -32.75 10.46 -3.31
C SER A 26 -31.80 9.28 -3.19
N GLY A 27 -32.06 8.31 -2.33
CA GLY A 27 -31.29 7.07 -2.24
C GLY A 27 -30.06 7.14 -1.32
N ALA A 28 -30.15 7.92 -0.23
CA ALA A 28 -29.11 8.00 0.80
C ALA A 28 -28.91 6.71 1.62
N ASN A 29 -29.73 5.69 1.39
CA ASN A 29 -29.61 4.40 2.07
C ASN A 29 -28.49 3.58 1.46
N MET A 30 -27.24 3.93 1.84
CA MET A 30 -26.04 3.18 1.46
C MET A 30 -25.45 2.48 2.69
N ASN A 31 -25.08 1.20 2.52
CA ASN A 31 -24.30 0.50 3.53
C ASN A 31 -22.82 0.92 3.46
N PHE A 32 -22.06 0.70 4.54
CA PHE A 32 -20.65 1.09 4.64
C PHE A 32 -19.77 0.43 3.57
N HIS A 33 -20.09 -0.79 3.12
CA HIS A 33 -19.35 -1.45 2.04
C HIS A 33 -19.45 -0.71 0.70
N ARG A 34 -20.64 -0.19 0.39
CA ARG A 34 -20.83 0.63 -0.82
C ARG A 34 -20.14 1.99 -0.72
N LEU A 35 -20.17 2.62 0.45
CA LEU A 35 -19.44 3.87 0.68
C LEU A 35 -17.93 3.67 0.49
N ARG A 36 -17.38 2.61 1.05
CA ARG A 36 -15.97 2.25 0.87
C ARG A 36 -15.62 2.06 -0.61
N HIS A 37 -16.41 1.26 -1.34
CA HIS A 37 -16.20 1.05 -2.78
C HIS A 37 -16.26 2.36 -3.59
N VAL A 38 -17.19 3.25 -3.27
CA VAL A 38 -17.31 4.57 -3.94
C VAL A 38 -16.09 5.44 -3.62
N SER A 39 -15.66 5.48 -2.37
CA SER A 39 -14.47 6.25 -1.95
C SER A 39 -13.22 5.78 -2.69
N GLU A 40 -12.93 4.49 -2.67
CA GLU A 40 -11.78 3.89 -3.36
C GLU A 40 -11.77 4.19 -4.87
N ARG A 41 -12.93 4.14 -5.51
CA ARG A 41 -13.03 4.47 -6.95
C ARG A 41 -12.97 5.97 -7.24
N SER A 42 -13.40 6.80 -6.31
CA SER A 42 -13.30 8.26 -6.45
C SER A 42 -11.85 8.72 -6.42
N GLU A 43 -11.05 8.23 -5.49
CA GLU A 43 -9.64 8.58 -5.36
C GLU A 43 -8.84 8.23 -6.63
N LEU A 44 -9.07 7.02 -7.18
CA LEU A 44 -8.47 6.62 -8.45
C LEU A 44 -8.98 7.45 -9.64
N GLY A 45 -10.28 7.73 -9.68
CA GLY A 45 -10.92 8.49 -10.76
C GLY A 45 -10.53 9.96 -10.80
N GLU A 46 -10.20 10.54 -9.65
CA GLU A 46 -9.70 11.91 -9.52
C GLU A 46 -8.18 12.01 -9.74
N GLY A 47 -7.49 10.86 -9.87
CA GLY A 47 -6.04 10.80 -10.02
C GLY A 47 -5.28 11.14 -8.74
N ASN A 48 -5.92 10.97 -7.58
CA ASN A 48 -5.32 11.22 -6.27
C ASN A 48 -4.51 10.03 -5.75
N GLU A 49 -4.69 8.85 -6.35
CA GLU A 49 -3.94 7.63 -6.07
C GLU A 49 -3.34 7.08 -7.36
N GLY A 50 -2.06 6.69 -7.32
CA GLY A 50 -1.37 5.93 -8.36
C GLY A 50 -0.98 4.56 -7.85
N ILE A 51 -1.15 3.52 -8.67
CA ILE A 51 -0.80 2.14 -8.33
C ILE A 51 0.35 1.68 -9.23
N PHE A 52 1.43 1.18 -8.62
CA PHE A 52 2.60 0.70 -9.34
C PHE A 52 2.98 -0.71 -8.91
N ALA A 53 3.40 -1.54 -9.87
CA ALA A 53 4.23 -2.70 -9.61
C ALA A 53 5.69 -2.29 -9.81
N VAL A 54 6.53 -2.48 -8.79
CA VAL A 54 7.95 -2.12 -8.84
C VAL A 54 8.79 -3.37 -8.58
N THR A 55 9.78 -3.60 -9.44
CA THR A 55 10.71 -4.70 -9.26
C THR A 55 11.98 -4.20 -8.59
N ILE A 56 12.34 -4.82 -7.46
CA ILE A 56 13.59 -4.54 -6.74
C ILE A 56 14.45 -5.80 -6.69
N PRO A 57 15.78 -5.68 -6.59
CA PRO A 57 16.64 -6.83 -6.27
C PRO A 57 16.26 -7.40 -4.88
N GLU A 58 16.27 -8.72 -4.75
CA GLU A 58 16.03 -9.38 -3.46
C GLU A 58 17.33 -9.41 -2.64
N GLU A 59 17.76 -8.23 -2.21
CA GLU A 59 18.99 -8.00 -1.46
C GLU A 59 18.70 -7.14 -0.23
N LYS A 60 19.45 -7.36 0.83
CA LYS A 60 19.36 -6.53 2.06
C LYS A 60 19.55 -5.05 1.72
N GLY A 61 18.66 -4.21 2.20
CA GLY A 61 18.66 -2.77 1.93
C GLY A 61 17.96 -2.31 0.67
N SER A 62 17.57 -3.20 -0.26
CA SER A 62 16.83 -2.82 -1.48
C SER A 62 15.50 -2.16 -1.18
N PHE A 63 14.82 -2.64 -0.15
CA PHE A 63 13.56 -2.07 0.32
C PHE A 63 13.73 -0.61 0.78
N LEU A 64 14.74 -0.35 1.61
CA LEU A 64 15.06 1.02 2.06
C LEU A 64 15.46 1.92 0.88
N LYS A 65 16.27 1.40 -0.06
CA LYS A 65 16.63 2.13 -1.29
C LYS A 65 15.40 2.53 -2.09
N PHE A 66 14.45 1.61 -2.27
CA PHE A 66 13.18 1.88 -2.95
C PHE A 66 12.38 2.99 -2.24
N ILE A 67 12.21 2.89 -0.92
CA ILE A 67 11.48 3.91 -0.14
C ILE A 67 12.17 5.28 -0.22
N ASN A 68 13.50 5.32 -0.23
CA ASN A 68 14.24 6.58 -0.38
C ASN A 68 14.01 7.22 -1.77
N VAL A 69 13.82 6.43 -2.83
CA VAL A 69 13.47 6.94 -4.17
C VAL A 69 12.07 7.58 -4.17
N LEU A 70 11.11 7.02 -3.43
CA LEU A 70 9.78 7.61 -3.28
C LEU A 70 9.78 8.93 -2.49
N GLY A 71 10.77 9.13 -1.63
CA GLY A 71 10.93 10.34 -0.83
C GLY A 71 9.84 10.51 0.23
N SER A 72 9.27 11.71 0.31
CA SER A 72 8.23 12.05 1.30
C SER A 72 6.81 11.81 0.81
N ARG A 73 6.60 11.05 -0.26
CA ARG A 73 5.26 10.73 -0.78
C ARG A 73 4.48 9.87 0.20
N ASN A 74 3.20 10.15 0.33
CA ASN A 74 2.31 9.28 1.11
C ASN A 74 2.11 7.96 0.37
N ILE A 75 2.37 6.87 1.08
CA ILE A 75 2.07 5.52 0.63
C ILE A 75 0.66 5.17 1.10
N THR A 76 -0.23 4.86 0.18
CA THR A 76 -1.62 4.49 0.46
C THR A 76 -1.77 2.99 0.67
N GLU A 77 -0.92 2.22 0.01
CA GLU A 77 -0.94 0.75 0.06
C GLU A 77 0.45 0.20 -0.22
N PHE A 78 0.77 -0.92 0.40
CA PHE A 78 2.03 -1.61 0.18
C PHE A 78 1.87 -3.11 0.40
N ASN A 79 2.17 -3.91 -0.63
CA ASN A 79 2.17 -5.37 -0.56
C ASN A 79 3.49 -5.91 -1.09
N TYR A 80 4.15 -6.69 -0.28
CA TYR A 80 5.35 -7.42 -0.62
C TYR A 80 5.38 -8.78 0.07
N ARG A 81 5.84 -9.79 -0.65
CA ARG A 81 6.18 -11.10 -0.12
C ARG A 81 7.43 -11.62 -0.78
N TYR A 82 8.36 -12.12 0.01
CA TYR A 82 9.55 -12.82 -0.47
C TYR A 82 9.16 -14.03 -1.33
N GLY A 83 9.67 -14.11 -2.54
CA GLY A 83 9.30 -15.17 -3.48
C GLY A 83 10.48 -15.96 -4.05
N ASN A 84 11.59 -15.26 -4.33
CA ASN A 84 12.81 -15.88 -4.90
C ASN A 84 14.05 -15.04 -4.58
N ASP A 85 15.24 -15.60 -4.85
CA ASP A 85 16.53 -15.02 -4.45
C ASP A 85 17.04 -13.92 -5.40
N LYS A 86 16.28 -13.54 -6.42
CA LYS A 86 16.77 -12.59 -7.43
C LYS A 86 16.03 -11.26 -7.40
N ASN A 87 14.72 -11.30 -7.51
CA ASN A 87 13.90 -10.11 -7.63
C ASN A 87 12.63 -10.24 -6.79
N ALA A 88 12.23 -9.14 -6.20
CA ALA A 88 10.93 -8.97 -5.56
C ALA A 88 10.04 -8.06 -6.40
N HIS A 89 8.75 -8.34 -6.37
CA HIS A 89 7.72 -7.48 -6.95
C HIS A 89 6.91 -6.83 -5.84
N ILE A 90 7.00 -5.51 -5.77
CA ILE A 90 6.26 -4.70 -4.81
C ILE A 90 5.02 -4.16 -5.50
N PHE A 91 3.87 -4.33 -4.87
CA PHE A 91 2.65 -3.61 -5.22
C PHE A 91 2.53 -2.40 -4.30
N VAL A 92 2.55 -1.19 -4.85
CA VAL A 92 2.52 0.04 -4.07
C VAL A 92 1.46 1.01 -4.59
N GLY A 93 0.66 1.53 -3.68
CA GLY A 93 -0.22 2.67 -3.90
C GLY A 93 0.44 3.95 -3.34
N LEU A 94 0.36 5.03 -4.10
CA LEU A 94 0.95 6.33 -3.77
C LEU A 94 -0.07 7.43 -3.95
N GLN A 95 -0.08 8.40 -3.03
CA GLN A 95 -0.82 9.63 -3.24
C GLN A 95 -0.18 10.44 -4.37
N THR A 96 -0.97 10.90 -5.32
CA THR A 96 -0.53 11.60 -6.53
C THR A 96 -1.31 12.89 -6.74
N ALA A 97 -0.72 13.80 -7.53
CA ALA A 97 -1.32 15.04 -7.95
C ALA A 97 -1.87 14.97 -9.40
N GLY A 98 -2.28 13.78 -9.84
CA GLY A 98 -2.85 13.53 -11.16
C GLY A 98 -1.90 12.84 -12.15
N ALA A 99 -2.35 12.67 -13.39
CA ALA A 99 -1.67 11.86 -14.40
C ALA A 99 -0.23 12.30 -14.74
N GLN A 100 0.07 13.58 -14.65
CA GLN A 100 1.44 14.07 -14.88
C GLN A 100 2.41 13.59 -13.78
N ASP A 101 1.94 13.53 -12.53
CA ASP A 101 2.74 13.05 -11.42
C ASP A 101 3.02 11.54 -11.51
N LEU A 102 2.08 10.75 -12.05
CA LEU A 102 2.31 9.32 -12.35
C LEU A 102 3.52 9.13 -13.28
N ALA A 103 3.61 9.93 -14.35
CA ALA A 103 4.73 9.86 -15.27
C ALA A 103 6.06 10.26 -14.60
N VAL A 104 6.03 11.25 -13.71
CA VAL A 104 7.22 11.65 -12.91
C VAL A 104 7.68 10.53 -11.99
N ILE A 105 6.76 9.89 -11.27
CA ILE A 105 7.05 8.76 -10.39
C ILE A 105 7.67 7.61 -11.18
N SER A 106 7.01 7.19 -12.27
CA SER A 106 7.50 6.11 -13.13
C SER A 106 8.92 6.38 -13.63
N LYS A 107 9.19 7.62 -14.06
CA LYS A 107 10.51 8.04 -14.49
C LYS A 107 11.54 8.03 -13.36
N GLN A 108 11.21 8.54 -12.18
CA GLN A 108 12.10 8.52 -11.00
C GLN A 108 12.52 7.10 -10.62
N LEU A 109 11.57 6.16 -10.63
CA LEU A 109 11.84 4.75 -10.37
C LEU A 109 12.78 4.17 -11.44
N ALA A 110 12.50 4.41 -12.72
CA ALA A 110 13.32 3.93 -13.81
C ALA A 110 14.74 4.51 -13.78
N ASP A 111 14.89 5.80 -13.53
CA ASP A 111 16.21 6.47 -13.41
C ASP A 111 17.03 5.92 -12.23
N ALA A 112 16.38 5.43 -11.18
CA ALA A 112 17.01 4.75 -10.05
C ALA A 112 17.34 3.26 -10.32
N GLY A 113 17.07 2.76 -11.52
CA GLY A 113 17.29 1.36 -11.91
C GLY A 113 16.23 0.40 -11.34
N LEU A 114 15.04 0.88 -11.04
CA LEU A 114 13.91 0.11 -10.52
C LEU A 114 12.84 -0.05 -11.63
N PRO A 115 12.81 -1.20 -12.34
CA PRO A 115 11.78 -1.47 -13.32
C PRO A 115 10.40 -1.36 -12.69
N ASN A 116 9.48 -0.65 -13.37
CA ASN A 116 8.15 -0.43 -12.83
C ASN A 116 7.07 -0.46 -13.92
N VAL A 117 5.85 -0.75 -13.50
CA VAL A 117 4.66 -0.74 -14.35
C VAL A 117 3.58 0.09 -13.63
N ASP A 118 3.03 1.08 -14.33
CA ASP A 118 1.86 1.82 -13.87
C ASP A 118 0.61 0.95 -14.03
N LEU A 119 0.01 0.57 -12.91
CA LEU A 119 -1.21 -0.24 -12.81
C LEU A 119 -2.45 0.59 -12.44
N THR A 120 -2.35 1.91 -12.43
CA THR A 120 -3.42 2.82 -11.98
C THR A 120 -4.73 2.59 -12.72
N ASN A 121 -4.66 2.18 -13.99
CA ASN A 121 -5.85 1.88 -14.81
C ASN A 121 -6.12 0.39 -15.00
N ASP A 122 -5.37 -0.49 -14.33
CA ASP A 122 -5.56 -1.94 -14.42
C ASP A 122 -6.65 -2.42 -13.44
N GLU A 123 -7.75 -2.97 -13.97
CA GLU A 123 -8.89 -3.41 -13.15
C GLU A 123 -8.55 -4.66 -12.31
N ILE A 124 -7.69 -5.56 -12.80
CA ILE A 124 -7.26 -6.75 -12.04
C ILE A 124 -6.44 -6.30 -10.83
N ALA A 125 -5.51 -5.35 -11.02
CA ALA A 125 -4.73 -4.77 -9.95
C ALA A 125 -5.62 -4.13 -8.89
N LYS A 126 -6.60 -3.33 -9.28
CA LYS A 126 -7.50 -2.61 -8.38
C LYS A 126 -8.46 -3.50 -7.59
N ILE A 127 -8.95 -4.56 -8.20
CA ILE A 127 -10.04 -5.37 -7.61
C ILE A 127 -9.51 -6.63 -6.92
N HIS A 128 -8.43 -7.21 -7.41
CA HIS A 128 -7.95 -8.51 -6.94
C HIS A 128 -6.56 -8.45 -6.29
N ILE A 129 -5.55 -7.97 -7.02
CA ILE A 129 -4.16 -8.03 -6.57
C ILE A 129 -3.93 -7.22 -5.29
N ARG A 130 -4.55 -6.05 -5.17
CA ARG A 130 -4.42 -5.18 -3.98
C ARG A 130 -4.87 -5.82 -2.65
N TYR A 131 -5.61 -6.93 -2.70
CA TYR A 131 -6.07 -7.65 -1.50
C TYR A 131 -5.24 -8.89 -1.19
N MET A 132 -4.21 -9.17 -1.98
CA MET A 132 -3.36 -10.35 -1.83
C MET A 132 -2.10 -10.00 -1.06
N VAL A 133 -1.89 -10.64 0.07
CA VAL A 133 -0.68 -10.46 0.91
C VAL A 133 0.51 -11.30 0.41
N GLY A 134 0.31 -12.09 -0.61
CA GLY A 134 1.24 -13.11 -1.10
C GLY A 134 0.89 -14.51 -0.58
N GLY A 135 1.74 -15.47 -0.81
CA GLY A 135 1.57 -16.86 -0.40
C GLY A 135 2.61 -17.31 0.62
N ARG A 136 2.75 -18.62 0.73
CA ARG A 136 3.79 -19.26 1.55
C ARG A 136 5.17 -19.05 0.91
N THR A 137 6.20 -19.03 1.75
CA THR A 137 7.59 -19.11 1.30
C THR A 137 8.26 -20.31 1.92
N GLU A 138 8.97 -21.10 1.10
CA GLU A 138 9.71 -22.28 1.57
C GLU A 138 11.15 -21.95 1.98
N LYS A 139 11.58 -20.70 1.78
CA LYS A 139 12.99 -20.31 1.89
C LYS A 139 13.34 -19.54 3.16
N VAL A 140 12.36 -19.23 3.99
CA VAL A 140 12.57 -18.50 5.24
C VAL A 140 12.31 -19.44 6.42
N SER A 141 13.34 -19.67 7.22
CA SER A 141 13.26 -20.62 8.34
C SER A 141 13.05 -19.95 9.70
N SER A 142 13.33 -18.67 9.80
CA SER A 142 13.32 -17.90 11.07
C SER A 142 12.45 -16.68 11.01
N GLU A 143 11.34 -16.75 10.26
CA GLU A 143 10.42 -15.62 10.11
C GLU A 143 9.72 -15.30 11.42
N ARG A 144 9.85 -14.05 11.86
CA ARG A 144 9.08 -13.43 12.94
C ARG A 144 8.01 -12.54 12.31
N LEU A 145 6.76 -12.78 12.65
CA LEU A 145 5.63 -11.99 12.14
C LEU A 145 5.16 -11.03 13.22
N VAL A 146 5.09 -9.74 12.89
CA VAL A 146 4.68 -8.69 13.82
C VAL A 146 3.67 -7.76 13.17
N SER A 147 2.59 -7.47 13.88
CA SER A 147 1.66 -6.40 13.51
C SER A 147 1.98 -5.12 14.28
N PHE A 148 1.90 -3.96 13.60
CA PHE A 148 2.16 -2.64 14.17
C PHE A 148 1.00 -1.69 13.93
N GLU A 149 0.85 -0.70 14.83
CA GLU A 149 0.07 0.50 14.60
C GLU A 149 1.02 1.67 14.30
N PHE A 150 1.09 2.07 13.04
CA PHE A 150 1.94 3.19 12.60
C PHE A 150 1.12 4.48 12.53
N PRO A 151 1.71 5.63 12.93
CA PRO A 151 1.08 6.92 12.67
C PRO A 151 1.03 7.18 11.15
N GLU A 152 -0.13 7.61 10.65
CA GLU A 152 -0.35 7.95 9.24
C GLU A 152 0.29 9.31 8.92
N ARG A 153 1.62 9.31 8.81
CA ARG A 153 2.39 10.50 8.45
C ARG A 153 3.56 10.16 7.53
N PRO A 154 3.93 11.07 6.62
CA PRO A 154 5.09 10.89 5.75
C PRO A 154 6.36 10.55 6.55
N GLY A 155 7.13 9.60 6.05
CA GLY A 155 8.40 9.18 6.65
C GLY A 155 8.31 8.15 7.78
N ALA A 156 7.12 7.72 8.22
CA ALA A 156 6.98 6.69 9.27
C ALA A 156 7.63 5.36 8.84
N LEU A 157 7.39 4.92 7.61
CA LEU A 157 8.00 3.71 7.06
C LEU A 157 9.53 3.83 6.92
N SER A 158 10.02 4.97 6.42
CA SER A 158 11.46 5.22 6.32
C SER A 158 12.12 5.18 7.70
N ARG A 159 11.48 5.78 8.72
CA ARG A 159 11.96 5.71 10.10
C ARG A 159 12.04 4.27 10.61
N PHE A 160 11.01 3.46 10.40
CA PHE A 160 11.00 2.04 10.77
C PHE A 160 12.18 1.30 10.13
N LEU A 161 12.36 1.43 8.82
CA LEU A 161 13.42 0.77 8.08
C LEU A 161 14.82 1.19 8.50
N ASN A 162 15.02 2.48 8.85
CA ASN A 162 16.31 2.98 9.33
C ASN A 162 16.69 2.48 10.74
N HIS A 163 15.72 2.04 11.55
CA HIS A 163 15.99 1.45 12.86
C HIS A 163 16.25 -0.07 12.79
N MET A 164 15.85 -0.70 11.68
CA MET A 164 16.04 -2.14 11.48
C MET A 164 17.53 -2.45 11.24
N ARG A 165 18.02 -3.57 11.77
CA ARG A 165 19.39 -4.02 11.52
C ARG A 165 19.58 -4.41 10.06
N ALA A 166 20.77 -4.13 9.52
CA ALA A 166 21.09 -4.45 8.12
C ALA A 166 21.17 -5.97 7.84
N GLU A 167 21.36 -6.77 8.88
CA GLU A 167 21.46 -8.24 8.78
C GLU A 167 20.09 -8.92 8.65
N TRP A 168 19.01 -8.24 9.04
CA TRP A 168 17.65 -8.78 8.94
C TRP A 168 17.04 -8.49 7.58
N ASN A 169 16.26 -9.44 7.08
CA ASN A 169 15.56 -9.28 5.81
C ASN A 169 14.05 -9.21 6.04
N ILE A 170 13.37 -8.29 5.34
CA ILE A 170 11.91 -8.26 5.31
C ILE A 170 11.44 -9.35 4.36
N THR A 171 10.57 -10.22 4.83
CA THR A 171 10.03 -11.37 4.08
C THR A 171 8.58 -11.17 3.69
N LEU A 172 7.86 -10.35 4.45
CA LEU A 172 6.49 -9.95 4.21
C LEU A 172 6.30 -8.50 4.62
N PHE A 173 5.60 -7.74 3.82
CA PHE A 173 5.14 -6.40 4.20
C PHE A 173 3.76 -6.15 3.62
N HIS A 174 2.79 -5.92 4.49
CA HIS A 174 1.45 -5.55 4.09
C HIS A 174 0.99 -4.31 4.86
N TYR A 175 0.67 -3.28 4.11
CA TYR A 175 0.13 -2.03 4.62
C TYR A 175 -0.97 -1.52 3.70
N ARG A 176 -2.02 -0.97 4.30
CA ARG A 176 -3.07 -0.23 3.59
C ARG A 176 -3.61 0.87 4.47
N ASN A 177 -3.61 2.08 3.93
CA ASN A 177 -4.26 3.23 4.56
C ASN A 177 -5.79 3.08 4.46
N HIS A 178 -6.45 3.17 5.59
CA HIS A 178 -7.91 3.13 5.70
C HIS A 178 -8.54 4.49 6.07
N GLY A 179 -7.75 5.58 5.98
CA GLY A 179 -8.19 6.92 6.33
C GLY A 179 -8.32 7.17 7.85
N ALA A 180 -7.64 6.35 8.66
CA ALA A 180 -7.52 6.55 10.12
C ALA A 180 -6.20 7.27 10.44
N ASP A 181 -6.07 7.81 11.66
CA ASP A 181 -4.83 8.46 12.12
C ASP A 181 -3.66 7.47 12.29
N TYR A 182 -3.97 6.17 12.35
CA TYR A 182 -3.00 5.08 12.45
C TYR A 182 -3.29 4.00 11.41
N GLY A 183 -2.26 3.64 10.66
CA GLY A 183 -2.26 2.49 9.74
C GLY A 183 -1.86 1.20 10.46
N ARG A 184 -2.47 0.10 10.06
CA ARG A 184 -2.09 -1.24 10.53
C ARG A 184 -1.18 -1.89 9.53
N ILE A 185 -0.02 -2.33 9.99
CA ILE A 185 1.02 -2.94 9.17
C ILE A 185 1.26 -4.36 9.68
N LEU A 186 1.41 -5.30 8.75
CA LEU A 186 1.88 -6.65 9.03
C LEU A 186 3.25 -6.82 8.39
N VAL A 187 4.25 -7.17 9.20
CA VAL A 187 5.64 -7.33 8.74
C VAL A 187 6.16 -8.71 9.13
N GLY A 188 6.71 -9.45 8.17
CA GLY A 188 7.54 -10.62 8.40
C GLY A 188 9.01 -10.21 8.28
N ILE A 189 9.82 -10.65 9.22
CA ILE A 189 11.27 -10.39 9.26
C ILE A 189 11.98 -11.71 9.52
N ASP A 190 12.99 -12.02 8.69
CA ASP A 190 13.88 -13.16 8.94
C ASP A 190 14.90 -12.76 10.00
N VAL A 191 14.73 -13.32 11.19
CA VAL A 191 15.53 -13.00 12.38
C VAL A 191 16.23 -14.27 12.85
N PRO A 192 17.56 -14.35 12.77
CA PRO A 192 18.30 -15.48 13.33
C PRO A 192 18.00 -15.70 14.82
N GLU A 193 17.95 -16.94 15.27
CA GLU A 193 17.66 -17.27 16.68
C GLU A 193 18.62 -16.57 17.66
N SER A 194 19.87 -16.35 17.25
CA SER A 194 20.87 -15.59 18.04
C SER A 194 20.47 -14.15 18.33
N ASP A 195 19.58 -13.59 17.53
CA ASP A 195 19.21 -12.18 17.56
C ASP A 195 17.87 -11.92 18.28
N ASN A 196 17.26 -12.92 18.89
CA ASN A 196 15.94 -12.81 19.52
C ASN A 196 15.84 -11.70 20.57
N GLU A 197 16.85 -11.54 21.44
CA GLU A 197 16.88 -10.45 22.42
C GLU A 197 17.00 -9.09 21.74
N THR A 198 17.93 -8.96 20.79
CA THR A 198 18.14 -7.72 20.03
C THR A 198 16.89 -7.35 19.20
N PHE A 199 16.15 -8.34 18.73
CA PHE A 199 14.89 -8.10 18.02
C PHE A 199 13.81 -7.54 18.96
N THR A 200 13.74 -8.04 20.19
CA THR A 200 12.82 -7.49 21.19
C THR A 200 13.19 -6.03 21.53
N ASP A 201 14.46 -5.75 21.75
CA ASP A 201 14.95 -4.38 22.00
C ASP A 201 14.62 -3.43 20.83
N PHE A 202 14.77 -3.93 19.59
CA PHE A 202 14.37 -3.19 18.40
C PHE A 202 12.88 -2.85 18.40
N LEU A 203 11.99 -3.82 18.66
CA LEU A 203 10.55 -3.59 18.72
C LEU A 203 10.17 -2.53 19.78
N GLU A 204 10.78 -2.60 20.95
CA GLU A 204 10.56 -1.63 22.02
C GLU A 204 11.10 -0.23 21.67
N SER A 205 12.27 -0.16 21.02
CA SER A 205 12.91 1.11 20.64
C SER A 205 12.12 1.91 19.59
N LEU A 206 11.30 1.23 18.77
CA LEU A 206 10.45 1.89 17.78
C LEU A 206 9.38 2.77 18.43
N GLY A 207 8.93 2.43 19.65
CA GLY A 207 7.89 3.15 20.38
C GLY A 207 6.51 3.07 19.72
N TYR A 208 6.26 2.09 18.84
CA TYR A 208 4.97 1.81 18.24
C TYR A 208 4.25 0.72 19.05
N VAL A 209 2.91 0.75 19.02
CA VAL A 209 2.14 -0.38 19.51
C VAL A 209 2.35 -1.54 18.55
N TYR A 210 2.77 -2.68 19.08
CA TYR A 210 3.01 -3.89 18.29
C TYR A 210 2.46 -5.14 18.96
N LYS A 211 2.25 -6.18 18.16
CA LYS A 211 1.88 -7.52 18.61
C LYS A 211 2.61 -8.56 17.78
N GLU A 212 3.24 -9.52 18.45
CA GLU A 212 3.77 -10.69 17.79
C GLU A 212 2.66 -11.61 17.29
N GLU A 213 2.74 -11.99 16.04
CA GLU A 213 1.75 -12.79 15.34
C GLU A 213 2.32 -14.11 14.79
N THR A 214 3.56 -14.44 15.08
CA THR A 214 4.25 -15.67 14.61
C THR A 214 3.48 -16.94 14.98
N ASP A 215 2.79 -16.94 16.13
CA ASP A 215 1.96 -18.06 16.57
C ASP A 215 0.49 -17.96 16.13
N ASN A 216 0.14 -16.94 15.37
CA ASN A 216 -1.23 -16.73 14.91
C ASN A 216 -1.69 -17.87 13.98
N PRO A 217 -2.86 -18.50 14.24
CA PRO A 217 -3.35 -19.61 13.42
C PRO A 217 -3.53 -19.25 11.93
N ALA A 218 -3.95 -18.03 11.61
CA ALA A 218 -4.12 -17.60 10.23
C ALA A 218 -2.76 -17.51 9.51
N TYR A 219 -1.72 -17.01 10.19
CA TYR A 219 -0.37 -17.01 9.64
C TYR A 219 0.09 -18.44 9.33
N LYS A 220 0.01 -19.34 10.31
CA LYS A 220 0.44 -20.75 10.17
C LYS A 220 -0.30 -21.51 9.07
N LEU A 221 -1.57 -21.17 8.82
CA LEU A 221 -2.38 -21.84 7.80
C LEU A 221 -2.14 -21.30 6.39
N PHE A 222 -1.90 -19.99 6.24
CA PHE A 222 -1.94 -19.35 4.93
C PHE A 222 -0.63 -18.71 4.47
N LEU A 223 0.27 -18.36 5.38
CA LEU A 223 1.47 -17.58 5.07
C LEU A 223 2.79 -18.25 5.48
N ALA A 224 2.79 -19.11 6.50
CA ALA A 224 3.98 -19.87 6.96
C ALA A 224 4.25 -21.10 6.08
#